data_b31830907117fdfefcb1318945e27c76
#
_entry.id   b31830907117fdfefcb1318945e27c76
#
_cell.length_a   1.000
_cell.length_b   1.000
_cell.length_c   1.000
_cell.angle_alpha   90.00
_cell.angle_beta   90.00
_cell.angle_gamma   90.00
#
_symmetry.space_group_name_H-M   'P 1'
#
loop_
_entity.id
_entity.type
_entity.pdbx_description
1 polymer ?
#
loop_
_entity_poly.entity_id
_entity_poly.type
_entity_poly.pdbx_seq_one_letter_code
_entity_poly.pdbx_strand_id
1 'polypeptide(L)'
;MRAVICISIISLLLAGCTNSEEQLVKKADKIHASVLTVDTHCDTPLDIMQDNFDLGVRHNEGCVDFPRMKEGGLDAEFFAVFIGQGPRNDSTFDIMHNRALEIFDAVHKNVSANAAMAEIALTSDDAYRLKKDGKIAAFIGVENGYPIGKDISRVKQYYENGARYITLCHTRNNDICDSSTDPRGSEHNGLSEFGRDVVKEMNRVGMMVDISHISDKSFYDVLKVTAVPVIASHSSCKALCESERNLNDDMLLALRENGGVIQICILSNYLKTPEKNPEMEAKLAELRKRYGDYNELSDDQKKLMRGEYREIQKRYEKLATVKDAVDHIDHVVQVIGIDFVGIGTDFDGGGGIEGCRTVAEMRNITIELLRRGYSRADIQKIWGGNVMRVLRKTEEYARGKA
;
A
#
# COMPACT_ATOMS: atom_id res chain seq x y z
N MET A 1 -40.93 -32.64 -29.95
CA MET A 1 -40.92 -32.63 -28.47
C MET A 1 -39.56 -32.65 -27.78
N ARG A 2 -38.42 -32.85 -28.49
CA ARG A 2 -37.05 -32.85 -27.82
C ARG A 2 -36.39 -31.48 -27.70
N ALA A 3 -36.78 -30.47 -28.47
CA ALA A 3 -36.15 -29.13 -28.42
C ALA A 3 -36.62 -28.23 -27.25
N VAL A 4 -37.82 -28.44 -26.73
CA VAL A 4 -38.40 -27.62 -25.64
C VAL A 4 -37.79 -27.97 -24.28
N ILE A 5 -37.35 -29.21 -24.08
CA ILE A 5 -36.76 -29.68 -22.79
C ILE A 5 -35.35 -29.11 -22.59
N CYS A 6 -34.54 -28.95 -23.64
CA CYS A 6 -33.18 -28.39 -23.54
C CYS A 6 -33.19 -26.89 -23.18
N ILE A 7 -34.14 -26.11 -23.69
CA ILE A 7 -34.25 -24.68 -23.39
C ILE A 7 -34.64 -24.46 -21.93
N SER A 8 -35.53 -25.26 -21.38
CA SER A 8 -35.98 -25.16 -19.98
C SER A 8 -34.88 -25.54 -18.97
N ILE A 9 -34.02 -26.50 -19.29
CA ILE A 9 -32.92 -26.93 -18.44
C ILE A 9 -31.81 -25.86 -18.42
N ILE A 10 -31.49 -25.27 -19.57
CA ILE A 10 -30.49 -24.19 -19.68
C ILE A 10 -30.97 -22.93 -18.91
N SER A 11 -32.25 -22.59 -19.01
CA SER A 11 -32.85 -21.45 -18.31
C SER A 11 -32.86 -21.67 -16.77
N LEU A 12 -33.10 -22.87 -16.29
CA LEU A 12 -33.06 -23.23 -14.87
C LEU A 12 -31.63 -23.21 -14.32
N LEU A 13 -30.63 -23.65 -15.09
CA LEU A 13 -29.23 -23.62 -14.70
C LEU A 13 -28.71 -22.17 -14.62
N LEU A 14 -29.06 -21.30 -15.57
CA LEU A 14 -28.71 -19.88 -15.55
C LEU A 14 -29.38 -19.13 -14.39
N ALA A 15 -30.64 -19.40 -14.10
CA ALA A 15 -31.37 -18.82 -12.98
C ALA A 15 -30.81 -19.28 -11.60
N GLY A 16 -30.35 -20.53 -11.50
CA GLY A 16 -29.69 -21.07 -10.31
C GLY A 16 -28.34 -20.44 -10.07
N CYS A 17 -27.53 -20.22 -11.10
CA CYS A 17 -26.23 -19.57 -11.01
C CYS A 17 -26.33 -18.08 -10.66
N THR A 18 -27.26 -17.34 -11.23
CA THR A 18 -27.48 -15.91 -10.90
C THR A 18 -27.93 -15.73 -9.44
N ASN A 19 -28.81 -16.59 -8.95
CA ASN A 19 -29.26 -16.53 -7.55
C ASN A 19 -28.13 -16.85 -6.55
N SER A 20 -27.22 -17.76 -6.90
CA SER A 20 -26.06 -18.09 -6.06
C SER A 20 -25.03 -16.95 -6.00
N GLU A 21 -24.76 -16.26 -7.13
CA GLU A 21 -23.84 -15.11 -7.19
C GLU A 21 -24.40 -13.90 -6.43
N GLU A 22 -25.68 -13.58 -6.60
CA GLU A 22 -26.31 -12.52 -5.79
C GLU A 22 -26.27 -12.79 -4.28
N GLN A 23 -26.43 -14.04 -3.88
CA GLN A 23 -26.33 -14.44 -2.46
C GLN A 23 -24.89 -14.29 -1.96
N LEU A 24 -23.90 -14.66 -2.78
CA LEU A 24 -22.48 -14.47 -2.47
C LEU A 24 -22.15 -12.99 -2.26
N VAL A 25 -22.55 -12.12 -3.18
CA VAL A 25 -22.33 -10.66 -3.09
C VAL A 25 -22.99 -10.09 -1.84
N LYS A 26 -24.27 -10.40 -1.58
CA LYS A 26 -24.98 -9.94 -0.37
C LYS A 26 -24.30 -10.42 0.94
N LYS A 27 -23.74 -11.64 0.92
CA LYS A 27 -22.97 -12.16 2.06
C LYS A 27 -21.64 -11.42 2.23
N ALA A 28 -20.94 -11.17 1.12
CA ALA A 28 -19.69 -10.41 1.11
C ALA A 28 -19.90 -8.98 1.62
N ASP A 29 -20.94 -8.28 1.17
CA ASP A 29 -21.28 -6.93 1.63
C ASP A 29 -21.48 -6.87 3.16
N LYS A 30 -22.21 -7.85 3.73
CA LYS A 30 -22.41 -7.94 5.17
C LYS A 30 -21.11 -8.20 5.93
N ILE A 31 -20.25 -9.08 5.41
CA ILE A 31 -18.96 -9.38 6.03
C ILE A 31 -18.07 -8.14 5.95
N HIS A 32 -17.93 -7.55 4.75
CA HIS A 32 -17.08 -6.38 4.52
C HIS A 32 -17.45 -5.22 5.45
N ALA A 33 -18.72 -4.88 5.56
CA ALA A 33 -19.21 -3.84 6.47
C ALA A 33 -18.96 -4.17 7.96
N SER A 34 -18.85 -5.46 8.33
CA SER A 34 -18.71 -5.90 9.73
C SER A 34 -17.28 -6.03 10.22
N VAL A 35 -16.29 -6.13 9.34
CA VAL A 35 -14.87 -6.24 9.67
C VAL A 35 -14.20 -4.87 9.56
N LEU A 36 -13.12 -4.63 10.31
CA LEU A 36 -12.28 -3.46 10.10
C LEU A 36 -11.51 -3.64 8.79
N THR A 37 -11.69 -2.73 7.85
CA THR A 37 -11.01 -2.69 6.56
C THR A 37 -9.91 -1.64 6.57
N VAL A 38 -8.69 -2.03 6.24
CA VAL A 38 -7.50 -1.18 6.27
C VAL A 38 -6.75 -1.34 4.96
N ASP A 39 -6.38 -0.23 4.37
CA ASP A 39 -5.36 -0.13 3.33
C ASP A 39 -4.12 0.50 3.93
N THR A 40 -2.96 -0.06 3.66
CA THR A 40 -1.72 0.35 4.33
C THR A 40 -0.86 1.29 3.52
N HIS A 41 -1.27 1.67 2.31
CA HIS A 41 -0.49 2.59 1.51
C HIS A 41 -1.27 3.23 0.36
N CYS A 42 -1.31 4.56 0.35
CA CYS A 42 -1.69 5.35 -0.83
C CYS A 42 -0.85 6.63 -0.94
N ASP A 43 -0.59 7.07 -2.18
CA ASP A 43 0.15 8.31 -2.49
C ASP A 43 -0.74 9.54 -2.67
N THR A 44 -1.99 9.45 -2.28
CA THR A 44 -2.96 10.55 -2.34
C THR A 44 -2.47 11.87 -1.72
N PRO A 45 -1.57 11.88 -0.69
CA PRO A 45 -1.00 13.13 -0.21
C PRO A 45 -0.30 13.97 -1.29
N LEU A 46 0.20 13.38 -2.37
CA LEU A 46 0.73 14.11 -3.52
C LEU A 46 -0.33 14.94 -4.24
N ASP A 47 -1.57 14.44 -4.27
CA ASP A 47 -2.71 15.17 -4.82
C ASP A 47 -3.21 16.24 -3.83
N ILE A 48 -3.20 15.97 -2.52
CA ILE A 48 -3.51 16.94 -1.46
C ILE A 48 -2.59 18.17 -1.52
N MET A 49 -1.35 18.00 -1.95
CA MET A 49 -0.39 19.09 -2.13
C MET A 49 -0.69 19.96 -3.36
N GLN A 50 -1.66 19.59 -4.20
CA GLN A 50 -2.11 20.40 -5.32
C GLN A 50 -3.25 21.32 -4.88
N ASP A 51 -3.35 22.49 -5.53
CA ASP A 51 -4.39 23.45 -5.23
C ASP A 51 -5.79 22.83 -5.40
N ASN A 52 -6.65 23.05 -4.41
CA ASN A 52 -8.06 22.64 -4.38
C ASN A 52 -8.35 21.13 -4.29
N PHE A 53 -7.42 20.28 -3.88
CA PHE A 53 -7.74 18.90 -3.58
C PHE A 53 -8.29 18.75 -2.15
N ASP A 54 -9.54 18.33 -2.02
CA ASP A 54 -10.24 18.12 -0.76
C ASP A 54 -10.70 16.66 -0.67
N LEU A 55 -10.17 15.90 0.29
CA LEU A 55 -10.56 14.52 0.55
C LEU A 55 -12.06 14.36 0.89
N GLY A 56 -12.73 15.42 1.35
CA GLY A 56 -14.16 15.44 1.66
C GLY A 56 -15.05 15.50 0.43
N VAL A 57 -14.50 15.76 -0.73
CA VAL A 57 -15.23 15.87 -2.00
C VAL A 57 -14.98 14.62 -2.85
N ARG A 58 -16.06 14.09 -3.47
CA ARG A 58 -15.94 12.98 -4.42
C ARG A 58 -15.30 13.45 -5.73
N HIS A 59 -14.11 12.95 -6.01
CA HIS A 59 -13.36 13.25 -7.24
C HIS A 59 -13.66 12.26 -8.36
N ASN A 60 -13.50 12.71 -9.61
CA ASN A 60 -13.58 11.86 -10.80
C ASN A 60 -12.19 11.30 -11.19
N GLU A 61 -11.14 11.92 -10.69
CA GLU A 61 -9.74 11.51 -10.89
C GLU A 61 -9.13 11.10 -9.56
N GLY A 62 -7.94 10.52 -9.58
CA GLY A 62 -7.32 9.92 -8.41
C GLY A 62 -8.06 8.67 -7.93
N CYS A 63 -7.53 8.03 -6.92
CA CYS A 63 -8.05 6.75 -6.43
C CYS A 63 -8.76 6.86 -5.09
N VAL A 64 -8.41 7.84 -4.24
CA VAL A 64 -8.83 7.92 -2.84
C VAL A 64 -9.48 9.27 -2.52
N ASP A 65 -10.67 9.25 -1.97
CA ASP A 65 -11.33 10.32 -1.22
C ASP A 65 -12.32 9.73 -0.20
N PHE A 66 -12.72 10.47 0.80
CA PHE A 66 -13.59 9.98 1.87
C PHE A 66 -14.97 9.52 1.38
N PRO A 67 -15.66 10.20 0.46
CA PRO A 67 -16.88 9.67 -0.12
C PRO A 67 -16.72 8.30 -0.79
N ARG A 68 -15.67 8.11 -1.61
CA ARG A 68 -15.39 6.82 -2.26
C ARG A 68 -14.92 5.74 -1.29
N MET A 69 -14.18 6.11 -0.23
CA MET A 69 -13.85 5.18 0.87
C MET A 69 -15.13 4.65 1.52
N LYS A 70 -16.11 5.52 1.78
CA LYS A 70 -17.43 5.11 2.31
C LYS A 70 -18.20 4.22 1.31
N GLU A 71 -18.18 4.55 0.03
CA GLU A 71 -18.80 3.74 -1.03
C GLU A 71 -18.18 2.33 -1.09
N GLY A 72 -16.86 2.23 -1.03
CA GLY A 72 -16.10 0.97 -1.07
C GLY A 72 -16.03 0.23 0.26
N GLY A 73 -16.47 0.86 1.36
CA GLY A 73 -16.44 0.29 2.70
C GLY A 73 -15.03 0.18 3.30
N LEU A 74 -14.14 1.12 2.99
CA LEU A 74 -12.80 1.21 3.58
C LEU A 74 -12.85 2.09 4.84
N ASP A 75 -12.46 1.52 5.99
CA ASP A 75 -12.55 2.18 7.30
C ASP A 75 -11.27 2.94 7.67
N ALA A 76 -10.11 2.47 7.19
CA ALA A 76 -8.82 3.05 7.53
C ALA A 76 -7.88 3.07 6.31
N GLU A 77 -7.12 4.16 6.19
CA GLU A 77 -6.15 4.39 5.12
C GLU A 77 -4.85 4.92 5.72
N PHE A 78 -3.71 4.42 5.21
CA PHE A 78 -2.40 4.98 5.50
C PHE A 78 -1.96 5.91 4.36
N PHE A 79 -2.06 7.20 4.61
CA PHE A 79 -1.62 8.27 3.70
C PHE A 79 -0.10 8.40 3.74
N ALA A 80 0.57 8.14 2.61
CA ALA A 80 2.02 8.16 2.52
C ALA A 80 2.57 9.58 2.35
N VAL A 81 3.40 10.01 3.27
CA VAL A 81 4.29 11.17 3.11
C VAL A 81 5.45 10.71 2.25
N PHE A 82 5.25 10.69 0.92
CA PHE A 82 6.27 10.29 -0.04
C PHE A 82 7.27 11.40 -0.29
N ILE A 83 8.56 11.07 -0.19
CA ILE A 83 9.67 11.99 -0.48
C ILE A 83 10.59 11.40 -1.55
N GLY A 84 10.60 12.02 -2.72
CA GLY A 84 11.53 11.68 -3.79
C GLY A 84 12.98 11.87 -3.35
N GLN A 85 13.87 10.96 -3.77
CA GLN A 85 15.28 11.04 -3.40
C GLN A 85 16.04 12.02 -4.28
N GLY A 86 16.75 12.93 -3.64
CA GLY A 86 17.70 13.87 -4.23
C GLY A 86 19.16 13.55 -3.89
N PRO A 87 20.09 14.51 -4.09
CA PRO A 87 21.47 14.42 -3.64
C PRO A 87 21.57 14.21 -2.11
N ARG A 88 22.54 13.43 -1.65
CA ARG A 88 22.73 13.13 -0.23
C ARG A 88 23.73 14.09 0.39
N ASN A 89 23.25 15.22 0.86
CA ASN A 89 24.00 16.25 1.61
C ASN A 89 23.06 16.98 2.57
N ASP A 90 23.63 17.64 3.56
CA ASP A 90 22.89 18.25 4.66
C ASP A 90 21.83 19.25 4.17
N SER A 91 22.17 20.11 3.22
CA SER A 91 21.22 21.10 2.67
C SER A 91 20.01 20.44 2.02
N THR A 92 20.22 19.37 1.23
CA THR A 92 19.12 18.66 0.57
C THR A 92 18.30 17.86 1.59
N PHE A 93 18.93 17.26 2.58
CA PHE A 93 18.21 16.58 3.67
C PHE A 93 17.29 17.53 4.41
N ASP A 94 17.74 18.76 4.72
CA ASP A 94 16.92 19.76 5.40
C ASP A 94 15.74 20.22 4.53
N ILE A 95 15.99 20.47 3.23
CA ILE A 95 14.93 20.83 2.29
C ILE A 95 13.87 19.70 2.23
N MET A 96 14.29 18.45 2.12
CA MET A 96 13.36 17.32 2.01
C MET A 96 12.68 16.99 3.33
N HIS A 97 13.34 17.20 4.46
CA HIS A 97 12.70 17.14 5.77
C HIS A 97 11.57 18.18 5.91
N ASN A 98 11.84 19.43 5.53
CA ASN A 98 10.82 20.48 5.54
C ASN A 98 9.66 20.13 4.57
N ARG A 99 9.98 19.55 3.40
CA ARG A 99 8.95 19.07 2.48
C ARG A 99 8.08 17.98 3.08
N ALA A 100 8.67 17.05 3.85
CA ALA A 100 7.90 16.04 4.57
C ALA A 100 6.95 16.70 5.58
N LEU A 101 7.41 17.69 6.35
CA LEU A 101 6.57 18.42 7.31
C LEU A 101 5.42 19.17 6.63
N GLU A 102 5.64 19.74 5.44
CA GLU A 102 4.58 20.37 4.64
C GLU A 102 3.50 19.36 4.24
N ILE A 103 3.87 18.12 3.85
CA ILE A 103 2.91 17.07 3.48
C ILE A 103 2.15 16.60 4.72
N PHE A 104 2.81 16.40 5.87
CA PHE A 104 2.12 16.11 7.14
C PHE A 104 1.07 17.17 7.45
N ASP A 105 1.44 18.44 7.38
CA ASP A 105 0.53 19.57 7.64
C ASP A 105 -0.65 19.59 6.67
N ALA A 106 -0.43 19.31 5.40
CA ALA A 106 -1.47 19.24 4.38
C ALA A 106 -2.47 18.09 4.67
N VAL A 107 -1.99 16.89 5.06
CA VAL A 107 -2.86 15.78 5.45
C VAL A 107 -3.65 16.16 6.70
N HIS A 108 -3.02 16.69 7.74
CA HIS A 108 -3.69 17.11 8.98
C HIS A 108 -4.76 18.16 8.72
N LYS A 109 -4.49 19.18 7.90
CA LYS A 109 -5.44 20.23 7.53
C LYS A 109 -6.64 19.66 6.78
N ASN A 110 -6.38 18.76 5.82
CA ASN A 110 -7.42 18.16 5.01
C ASN A 110 -8.37 17.27 5.85
N VAL A 111 -7.79 16.42 6.72
CA VAL A 111 -8.57 15.59 7.65
C VAL A 111 -9.35 16.46 8.64
N SER A 112 -8.74 17.50 9.22
CA SER A 112 -9.41 18.43 10.14
C SER A 112 -10.57 19.18 9.49
N ALA A 113 -10.41 19.63 8.24
CA ALA A 113 -11.48 20.28 7.49
C ALA A 113 -12.68 19.34 7.29
N ASN A 114 -12.44 18.03 7.30
CA ASN A 114 -13.45 16.98 7.10
C ASN A 114 -13.71 16.15 8.37
N ALA A 115 -13.61 16.76 9.56
CA ALA A 115 -13.70 16.07 10.86
C ALA A 115 -15.03 15.31 11.10
N ALA A 116 -16.08 15.61 10.35
CA ALA A 116 -17.32 14.84 10.38
C ALA A 116 -17.17 13.45 9.73
N MET A 117 -16.23 13.28 8.77
CA MET A 117 -16.03 12.05 8.01
C MET A 117 -14.81 11.25 8.44
N ALA A 118 -13.75 11.92 8.89
CA ALA A 118 -12.47 11.30 9.20
C ALA A 118 -11.79 11.92 10.42
N GLU A 119 -10.83 11.20 11.00
CA GLU A 119 -9.99 11.67 12.11
C GLU A 119 -8.61 11.02 11.98
N ILE A 120 -7.56 11.75 12.37
CA ILE A 120 -6.20 11.19 12.44
C ILE A 120 -6.16 10.07 13.48
N ALA A 121 -5.72 8.91 13.07
CA ALA A 121 -5.55 7.75 13.95
C ALA A 121 -4.08 7.59 14.34
N LEU A 122 -3.81 7.42 15.62
CA LEU A 122 -2.47 7.33 16.19
C LEU A 122 -2.18 5.96 16.82
N THR A 123 -3.22 5.16 17.04
CA THR A 123 -3.09 3.86 17.68
C THR A 123 -3.92 2.80 16.96
N SER A 124 -3.56 1.54 17.19
CA SER A 124 -4.36 0.41 16.69
C SER A 124 -5.80 0.45 17.21
N ASP A 125 -6.03 0.95 18.43
CA ASP A 125 -7.37 1.06 19.02
C ASP A 125 -8.19 2.20 18.39
N ASP A 126 -7.54 3.26 17.89
CA ASP A 126 -8.23 4.34 17.16
C ASP A 126 -8.95 3.83 15.93
N ALA A 127 -8.36 2.88 15.18
CA ALA A 127 -9.01 2.30 14.01
C ALA A 127 -10.36 1.66 14.34
N TYR A 128 -10.42 0.89 15.43
CA TYR A 128 -11.66 0.25 15.88
C TYR A 128 -12.67 1.26 16.45
N ARG A 129 -12.18 2.26 17.21
CA ARG A 129 -13.02 3.33 17.75
C ARG A 129 -13.67 4.13 16.62
N LEU A 130 -12.86 4.60 15.66
CA LEU A 130 -13.33 5.43 14.55
C LEU A 130 -14.31 4.69 13.65
N LYS A 131 -14.03 3.39 13.34
CA LYS A 131 -15.02 2.55 12.64
C LYS A 131 -16.35 2.51 13.39
N LYS A 132 -16.34 2.30 14.71
CA LYS A 132 -17.57 2.30 15.54
C LYS A 132 -18.30 3.63 15.49
N ASP A 133 -17.56 4.74 15.43
CA ASP A 133 -18.10 6.10 15.36
C ASP A 133 -18.55 6.47 13.93
N GLY A 134 -18.38 5.56 12.96
CA GLY A 134 -18.71 5.76 11.55
C GLY A 134 -17.77 6.71 10.82
N LYS A 135 -16.60 6.96 11.38
CA LYS A 135 -15.53 7.79 10.78
C LYS A 135 -14.43 6.95 10.13
N ILE A 136 -13.72 7.54 9.20
CA ILE A 136 -12.52 7.00 8.58
C ILE A 136 -11.34 7.25 9.52
N ALA A 137 -10.51 6.24 9.74
CA ALA A 137 -9.24 6.35 10.46
C ALA A 137 -8.12 6.71 9.47
N ALA A 138 -7.67 7.96 9.51
CA ALA A 138 -6.56 8.43 8.69
C ALA A 138 -5.24 8.21 9.43
N PHE A 139 -4.51 7.16 9.07
CA PHE A 139 -3.14 6.95 9.50
C PHE A 139 -2.17 7.66 8.56
N ILE A 140 -0.93 7.88 8.99
CA ILE A 140 0.13 8.44 8.17
C ILE A 140 1.33 7.48 8.19
N GLY A 141 1.90 7.22 7.01
CA GLY A 141 3.19 6.59 6.83
C GLY A 141 4.19 7.56 6.20
N VAL A 142 5.47 7.34 6.39
CA VAL A 142 6.51 8.04 5.62
C VAL A 142 7.07 7.08 4.60
N GLU A 143 7.01 7.43 3.33
CA GLU A 143 7.65 6.64 2.29
C GLU A 143 8.96 7.28 1.85
N ASN A 144 10.03 6.50 1.98
CA ASN A 144 11.44 6.85 1.85
C ASN A 144 12.02 7.58 3.07
N GLY A 145 12.82 6.86 3.85
CA GLY A 145 13.57 7.43 4.99
C GLY A 145 14.68 8.42 4.61
N TYR A 146 14.86 8.71 3.33
CA TYR A 146 15.86 9.64 2.82
C TYR A 146 15.91 11.00 3.55
N PRO A 147 14.80 11.67 3.88
CA PRO A 147 14.84 12.95 4.58
C PRO A 147 15.27 12.87 6.04
N ILE A 148 15.45 11.67 6.60
CA ILE A 148 16.12 11.52 7.91
C ILE A 148 17.56 12.02 7.80
N GLY A 149 18.21 11.85 6.64
CA GLY A 149 19.57 12.27 6.40
C GLY A 149 20.52 11.59 7.39
N LYS A 150 21.19 12.39 8.21
CA LYS A 150 22.07 11.92 9.30
C LYS A 150 21.57 12.32 10.69
N ASP A 151 20.38 12.88 10.78
CA ASP A 151 19.75 13.32 12.02
C ASP A 151 18.68 12.33 12.48
N ILE A 152 19.06 11.42 13.35
CA ILE A 152 18.18 10.38 13.88
C ILE A 152 16.97 10.96 14.66
N SER A 153 17.06 12.20 15.15
CA SER A 153 15.95 12.83 15.88
C SER A 153 14.71 13.03 15.00
N ARG A 154 14.87 13.06 13.67
CA ARG A 154 13.78 13.18 12.70
C ARG A 154 12.83 11.98 12.74
N VAL A 155 13.28 10.79 13.13
CA VAL A 155 12.41 9.63 13.36
C VAL A 155 11.36 9.95 14.42
N LYS A 156 11.79 10.51 15.55
CA LYS A 156 10.88 10.92 16.63
C LYS A 156 9.97 12.06 16.18
N GLN A 157 10.48 13.03 15.43
CA GLN A 157 9.69 14.14 14.91
C GLN A 157 8.56 13.64 13.98
N TYR A 158 8.85 12.70 13.08
CA TYR A 158 7.81 12.11 12.21
C TYR A 158 6.77 11.32 13.01
N TYR A 159 7.20 10.57 14.04
CA TYR A 159 6.26 9.91 14.94
C TYR A 159 5.34 10.89 15.66
N GLU A 160 5.89 12.00 16.17
CA GLU A 160 5.12 13.07 16.83
C GLU A 160 4.19 13.80 15.86
N ASN A 161 4.53 13.87 14.57
CA ASN A 161 3.65 14.35 13.50
C ASN A 161 2.61 13.30 13.03
N GLY A 162 2.54 12.13 13.66
CA GLY A 162 1.50 11.14 13.43
C GLY A 162 1.91 9.96 12.57
N ALA A 163 3.14 9.87 12.07
CA ALA A 163 3.59 8.70 11.33
C ALA A 163 3.55 7.43 12.18
N ARG A 164 3.15 6.31 11.57
CA ARG A 164 3.11 4.99 12.21
C ARG A 164 3.99 3.96 11.52
N TYR A 165 4.53 4.28 10.35
CA TYR A 165 5.66 3.56 9.75
C TYR A 165 6.59 4.51 9.01
N ILE A 166 7.82 4.06 8.75
CA ILE A 166 8.75 4.62 7.79
C ILE A 166 9.26 3.49 6.89
N THR A 167 9.06 3.63 5.57
CA THR A 167 9.72 2.82 4.55
C THR A 167 11.17 3.26 4.44
N LEU A 168 12.12 2.37 4.71
CA LEU A 168 13.52 2.75 4.93
C LEU A 168 14.20 3.40 3.71
N CYS A 169 13.86 2.96 2.50
CA CYS A 169 14.25 3.60 1.24
C CYS A 169 13.14 3.46 0.21
N HIS A 170 13.29 4.10 -0.95
CA HIS A 170 12.42 3.92 -2.11
C HIS A 170 13.21 3.27 -3.26
N THR A 171 13.21 3.82 -4.46
CA THR A 171 13.85 3.24 -5.66
C THR A 171 15.38 3.41 -5.71
N ARG A 172 15.98 4.06 -4.71
CA ARG A 172 17.41 4.33 -4.63
C ARG A 172 17.96 4.00 -3.25
N ASN A 173 19.23 3.58 -3.21
CA ASN A 173 19.99 3.49 -1.96
C ASN A 173 20.05 4.85 -1.29
N ASN A 174 19.91 4.88 0.02
CA ASN A 174 20.09 6.10 0.81
C ASN A 174 21.05 5.85 1.99
N ASP A 175 21.15 6.75 2.96
CA ASP A 175 22.07 6.58 4.10
C ASP A 175 21.63 5.47 5.08
N ILE A 176 20.40 4.92 4.92
CA ILE A 176 19.83 3.88 5.79
C ILE A 176 20.10 2.48 5.24
N CYS A 177 19.78 2.23 3.96
CA CYS A 177 19.89 0.88 3.40
C CYS A 177 19.93 0.87 1.87
N ASP A 178 20.22 -0.32 1.33
CA ASP A 178 20.12 -0.61 -0.09
C ASP A 178 18.68 -0.86 -0.52
N SER A 179 18.29 -0.27 -1.65
CA SER A 179 17.03 -0.49 -2.35
C SER A 179 17.08 -1.74 -3.22
N SER A 180 15.91 -2.39 -3.41
CA SER A 180 15.76 -3.51 -4.33
C SER A 180 15.91 -3.12 -5.82
N THR A 181 15.73 -1.83 -6.14
CA THR A 181 15.63 -1.34 -7.53
C THR A 181 16.68 -0.30 -7.90
N ASP A 182 17.71 -0.04 -7.07
CA ASP A 182 18.76 0.91 -7.45
C ASP A 182 19.62 0.32 -8.59
N PRO A 183 19.64 0.92 -9.79
CA PRO A 183 20.40 0.40 -10.92
C PRO A 183 21.92 0.44 -10.71
N ARG A 184 22.42 1.13 -9.68
CA ARG A 184 23.83 1.18 -9.31
C ARG A 184 24.26 -0.05 -8.49
N GLY A 185 23.28 -0.89 -8.09
CA GLY A 185 23.52 -2.04 -7.22
C GLY A 185 23.67 -1.66 -5.75
N SER A 186 24.17 -2.61 -4.95
CA SER A 186 24.34 -2.46 -3.51
C SER A 186 25.44 -1.45 -3.17
N GLU A 187 25.18 -0.59 -2.19
CA GLU A 187 26.12 0.39 -1.61
C GLU A 187 26.61 -0.04 -0.23
N HIS A 188 25.69 -0.50 0.61
CA HIS A 188 25.96 -0.84 2.02
C HIS A 188 26.07 -2.35 2.26
N ASN A 189 25.83 -3.15 1.22
CA ASN A 189 25.63 -4.59 1.35
C ASN A 189 24.53 -4.91 2.38
N GLY A 190 23.41 -4.20 2.27
CA GLY A 190 22.24 -4.32 3.10
C GLY A 190 21.93 -3.06 3.92
N LEU A 191 21.72 -3.23 5.23
CA LEU A 191 21.46 -2.15 6.18
C LEU A 191 22.77 -1.49 6.62
N SER A 192 22.88 -0.17 6.49
CA SER A 192 24.04 0.58 6.97
C SER A 192 24.14 0.60 8.51
N GLU A 193 25.26 1.03 9.09
CA GLU A 193 25.37 1.24 10.54
C GLU A 193 24.37 2.29 11.04
N PHE A 194 24.23 3.40 10.33
CA PHE A 194 23.21 4.41 10.63
C PHE A 194 21.79 3.83 10.51
N GLY A 195 21.53 3.01 9.50
CA GLY A 195 20.25 2.31 9.32
C GLY A 195 19.90 1.40 10.49
N ARG A 196 20.90 0.75 11.12
CA ARG A 196 20.68 -0.04 12.35
C ARG A 196 20.17 0.83 13.50
N ASP A 197 20.71 2.02 13.63
CA ASP A 197 20.29 2.95 14.68
C ASP A 197 18.90 3.54 14.38
N VAL A 198 18.60 3.83 13.10
CA VAL A 198 17.25 4.24 12.66
C VAL A 198 16.22 3.16 13.02
N VAL A 199 16.47 1.88 12.71
CA VAL A 199 15.55 0.78 13.08
C VAL A 199 15.33 0.68 14.58
N LYS A 200 16.39 0.79 15.40
CA LYS A 200 16.27 0.79 16.86
C LYS A 200 15.46 1.98 17.37
N GLU A 201 15.70 3.17 16.80
CA GLU A 201 14.97 4.38 17.18
C GLU A 201 13.48 4.27 16.79
N MET A 202 13.15 3.73 15.61
CA MET A 202 11.77 3.43 15.23
C MET A 202 11.10 2.52 16.25
N ASN A 203 11.75 1.43 16.64
CA ASN A 203 11.23 0.54 17.68
C ASN A 203 11.01 1.26 19.00
N ARG A 204 12.00 2.10 19.42
CA ARG A 204 11.95 2.85 20.69
C ARG A 204 10.75 3.81 20.76
N VAL A 205 10.43 4.48 19.65
CA VAL A 205 9.32 5.44 19.63
C VAL A 205 7.95 4.79 19.39
N GLY A 206 7.91 3.53 18.96
CA GLY A 206 6.66 2.83 18.65
C GLY A 206 6.23 2.95 17.17
N MET A 207 7.19 3.10 16.25
CA MET A 207 6.97 3.19 14.81
C MET A 207 7.29 1.86 14.14
N MET A 208 6.37 1.35 13.31
CA MET A 208 6.60 0.14 12.51
C MET A 208 7.73 0.37 11.51
N VAL A 209 8.60 -0.63 11.35
CA VAL A 209 9.61 -0.64 10.29
C VAL A 209 8.99 -1.20 9.04
N ASP A 210 8.90 -0.40 7.97
CA ASP A 210 8.40 -0.85 6.69
C ASP A 210 9.56 -1.32 5.79
N ILE A 211 9.46 -2.59 5.35
CA ILE A 211 10.46 -3.27 4.54
C ILE A 211 10.09 -3.30 3.05
N SER A 212 9.03 -2.60 2.63
CA SER A 212 8.79 -2.38 1.21
C SER A 212 9.97 -1.63 0.59
N HIS A 213 10.28 -1.88 -0.67
CA HIS A 213 11.37 -1.26 -1.45
C HIS A 213 12.81 -1.66 -1.08
N ILE A 214 13.09 -2.21 0.10
CA ILE A 214 14.47 -2.52 0.49
C ILE A 214 14.99 -3.78 -0.22
N SER A 215 16.30 -3.89 -0.39
CA SER A 215 16.92 -5.08 -0.98
C SER A 215 16.74 -6.32 -0.09
N ASP A 216 16.81 -7.52 -0.68
CA ASP A 216 16.74 -8.79 0.06
C ASP A 216 17.75 -8.81 1.22
N LYS A 217 18.97 -8.30 0.99
CA LYS A 217 20.00 -8.23 2.03
C LYS A 217 19.61 -7.25 3.15
N SER A 218 19.06 -6.08 2.80
CA SER A 218 18.54 -5.12 3.77
C SER A 218 17.43 -5.72 4.61
N PHE A 219 16.51 -6.48 4.00
CA PHE A 219 15.44 -7.19 4.68
C PHE A 219 15.96 -8.10 5.79
N TYR A 220 16.89 -9.02 5.47
CA TYR A 220 17.45 -9.92 6.48
C TYR A 220 18.25 -9.20 7.56
N ASP A 221 18.89 -8.08 7.23
CA ASP A 221 19.61 -7.29 8.24
C ASP A 221 18.66 -6.51 9.17
N VAL A 222 17.52 -6.01 8.64
CA VAL A 222 16.45 -5.41 9.46
C VAL A 222 15.92 -6.43 10.45
N LEU A 223 15.62 -7.66 10.01
CA LEU A 223 15.10 -8.70 10.90
C LEU A 223 16.06 -9.08 12.04
N LYS A 224 17.37 -8.92 11.85
CA LYS A 224 18.37 -9.14 12.91
C LYS A 224 18.42 -8.00 13.93
N VAL A 225 17.96 -6.82 13.59
CA VAL A 225 18.09 -5.60 14.41
C VAL A 225 16.77 -5.24 15.10
N THR A 226 15.63 -5.43 14.39
CA THR A 226 14.33 -5.04 14.95
C THR A 226 13.94 -5.91 16.14
N ALA A 227 13.37 -5.26 17.15
CA ALA A 227 12.82 -5.93 18.34
C ALA A 227 11.31 -6.16 18.24
N VAL A 228 10.66 -5.70 17.14
CA VAL A 228 9.23 -5.78 16.92
C VAL A 228 8.93 -6.36 15.54
N PRO A 229 7.71 -6.87 15.29
CA PRO A 229 7.29 -7.29 13.97
C PRO A 229 7.36 -6.14 12.95
N VAL A 230 7.81 -6.46 11.73
CA VAL A 230 7.87 -5.50 10.61
C VAL A 230 6.63 -5.55 9.74
N ILE A 231 6.45 -4.53 8.90
CA ILE A 231 5.43 -4.49 7.85
C ILE A 231 6.10 -4.38 6.48
N ALA A 232 5.61 -5.13 5.47
CA ALA A 232 5.76 -4.76 4.09
C ALA A 232 4.46 -4.05 3.67
N SER A 233 4.45 -2.72 3.68
CA SER A 233 3.23 -1.92 3.52
C SER A 233 2.56 -2.07 2.15
N HIS A 234 3.35 -2.36 1.10
CA HIS A 234 2.89 -2.58 -0.27
C HIS A 234 3.91 -3.42 -1.06
N SER A 235 3.81 -4.73 -0.98
CA SER A 235 4.64 -5.71 -1.69
C SER A 235 3.81 -6.92 -2.08
N SER A 236 4.32 -7.78 -2.98
CA SER A 236 3.61 -8.98 -3.42
C SER A 236 4.54 -10.20 -3.41
N CYS A 237 4.15 -11.31 -4.06
CA CYS A 237 4.89 -12.57 -4.00
C CYS A 237 5.73 -12.78 -5.28
N LYS A 238 7.03 -12.99 -5.12
CA LYS A 238 7.97 -13.20 -6.22
C LYS A 238 7.70 -14.50 -6.97
N ALA A 239 7.18 -15.51 -6.29
CA ALA A 239 6.81 -16.78 -6.90
C ALA A 239 5.71 -16.66 -7.98
N LEU A 240 4.83 -15.65 -7.91
CA LEU A 240 3.79 -15.42 -8.88
C LEU A 240 4.13 -14.33 -9.91
N CYS A 241 4.93 -13.36 -9.52
CA CYS A 241 5.40 -12.31 -10.40
C CYS A 241 6.86 -11.95 -10.06
N GLU A 242 7.77 -12.25 -10.99
CA GLU A 242 9.20 -11.99 -10.84
C GLU A 242 9.46 -10.48 -10.92
N SER A 243 9.32 -9.84 -9.76
CA SER A 243 9.61 -8.41 -9.55
C SER A 243 10.60 -8.26 -8.39
N GLU A 244 11.55 -7.34 -8.52
CA GLU A 244 12.50 -7.02 -7.45
C GLU A 244 11.81 -6.37 -6.22
N ARG A 245 10.56 -5.94 -6.39
CA ARG A 245 9.72 -5.37 -5.34
C ARG A 245 8.98 -6.44 -4.51
N ASN A 246 8.95 -7.69 -4.98
CA ASN A 246 8.21 -8.78 -4.39
C ASN A 246 9.07 -9.63 -3.47
N LEU A 247 8.47 -10.16 -2.40
CA LEU A 247 9.13 -11.07 -1.47
C LEU A 247 9.14 -12.49 -2.04
N ASN A 248 10.28 -13.17 -1.93
CA ASN A 248 10.38 -14.59 -2.21
C ASN A 248 9.90 -15.42 -0.99
N ASP A 249 9.74 -16.75 -1.18
CA ASP A 249 9.18 -17.62 -0.15
C ASP A 249 10.07 -17.72 1.10
N ASP A 250 11.40 -17.66 0.97
CA ASP A 250 12.31 -17.63 2.11
C ASP A 250 12.15 -16.33 2.92
N MET A 251 11.92 -15.19 2.25
CA MET A 251 11.61 -13.93 2.92
C MET A 251 10.24 -14.00 3.62
N LEU A 252 9.23 -14.64 3.00
CA LEU A 252 7.93 -14.85 3.64
C LEU A 252 8.08 -15.70 4.90
N LEU A 253 8.85 -16.78 4.86
CA LEU A 253 9.13 -17.62 6.04
C LEU A 253 9.82 -16.82 7.17
N ALA A 254 10.83 -16.02 6.83
CA ALA A 254 11.51 -15.15 7.78
C ALA A 254 10.59 -14.07 8.35
N LEU A 255 9.69 -13.51 7.52
CA LEU A 255 8.67 -12.56 7.97
C LEU A 255 7.71 -13.18 9.01
N ARG A 256 7.28 -14.43 8.77
CA ARG A 256 6.47 -15.17 9.74
C ARG A 256 7.20 -15.37 11.07
N GLU A 257 8.48 -15.76 11.04
CA GLU A 257 9.29 -15.94 12.25
C GLU A 257 9.44 -14.64 13.04
N ASN A 258 9.57 -13.51 12.36
CA ASN A 258 9.55 -12.19 12.97
C ASN A 258 8.16 -11.81 13.53
N GLY A 259 7.07 -12.45 13.07
CA GLY A 259 5.69 -12.10 13.41
C GLY A 259 5.15 -10.90 12.61
N GLY A 260 5.83 -10.50 11.55
CA GLY A 260 5.48 -9.39 10.67
C GLY A 260 4.25 -9.65 9.79
N VAL A 261 4.02 -8.79 8.81
CA VAL A 261 2.90 -8.91 7.87
C VAL A 261 3.28 -8.34 6.51
N ILE A 262 2.86 -9.03 5.44
CA ILE A 262 2.91 -8.50 4.07
C ILE A 262 1.53 -8.00 3.67
N GLN A 263 1.47 -6.81 3.08
CA GLN A 263 0.27 -6.22 2.52
C GLN A 263 0.38 -6.27 0.99
N ILE A 264 -0.55 -6.99 0.37
CA ILE A 264 -0.50 -7.24 -1.07
C ILE A 264 -0.73 -5.95 -1.82
N CYS A 265 0.29 -5.53 -2.58
CA CYS A 265 0.25 -4.39 -3.47
C CYS A 265 -0.59 -4.73 -4.71
N ILE A 266 -1.54 -3.87 -5.04
CA ILE A 266 -2.38 -4.06 -6.23
C ILE A 266 -1.90 -3.25 -7.45
N LEU A 267 -0.59 -3.05 -7.55
CA LEU A 267 0.04 -2.55 -8.77
C LEU A 267 0.20 -3.72 -9.75
N SER A 268 -0.37 -3.60 -10.95
CA SER A 268 -0.45 -4.70 -11.92
C SER A 268 0.88 -5.38 -12.19
N ASN A 269 1.98 -4.61 -12.29
CA ASN A 269 3.31 -5.12 -12.57
C ASN A 269 3.96 -5.90 -11.41
N TYR A 270 3.35 -5.86 -10.21
CA TYR A 270 3.77 -6.67 -9.05
C TYR A 270 2.89 -7.92 -8.87
N LEU A 271 1.72 -7.93 -9.51
CA LEU A 271 0.80 -9.07 -9.47
C LEU A 271 0.99 -10.02 -10.65
N LYS A 272 1.33 -9.48 -11.81
CA LYS A 272 1.44 -10.26 -13.04
C LYS A 272 2.53 -9.71 -13.95
N THR A 273 3.36 -10.58 -14.48
CA THR A 273 4.36 -10.18 -15.47
C THR A 273 3.66 -9.56 -16.67
N PRO A 274 3.98 -8.29 -17.03
CA PRO A 274 3.34 -7.61 -18.13
C PRO A 274 3.52 -8.36 -19.45
N GLU A 275 2.44 -8.50 -20.21
CA GLU A 275 2.54 -8.95 -21.60
C GLU A 275 3.26 -7.86 -22.42
N LYS A 276 4.25 -8.27 -23.23
CA LYS A 276 4.91 -7.33 -24.13
C LYS A 276 3.91 -6.71 -25.09
N ASN A 277 3.80 -5.39 -25.07
CA ASN A 277 2.98 -4.64 -26.01
C ASN A 277 3.88 -3.69 -26.79
N PRO A 278 4.30 -4.07 -28.03
CA PRO A 278 5.21 -3.25 -28.83
C PRO A 278 4.66 -1.86 -29.16
N GLU A 279 3.34 -1.70 -29.28
CA GLU A 279 2.72 -0.41 -29.56
C GLU A 279 2.80 0.50 -28.33
N MET A 280 2.54 -0.03 -27.14
CA MET A 280 2.73 0.69 -25.87
C MET A 280 4.20 1.09 -25.67
N GLU A 281 5.13 0.16 -25.89
CA GLU A 281 6.57 0.43 -25.78
C GLU A 281 7.01 1.56 -26.71
N ALA A 282 6.53 1.56 -27.98
CA ALA A 282 6.80 2.62 -28.94
C ALA A 282 6.26 3.98 -28.46
N LYS A 283 5.04 4.02 -27.91
CA LYS A 283 4.43 5.24 -27.38
C LYS A 283 5.17 5.76 -26.15
N LEU A 284 5.59 4.88 -25.24
CA LEU A 284 6.40 5.28 -24.08
C LEU A 284 7.80 5.77 -24.48
N ALA A 285 8.42 5.17 -25.49
CA ALA A 285 9.68 5.62 -26.03
C ALA A 285 9.57 7.02 -26.67
N GLU A 286 8.48 7.27 -27.41
CA GLU A 286 8.16 8.57 -27.99
C GLU A 286 7.95 9.64 -26.90
N LEU A 287 7.22 9.30 -25.83
CA LEU A 287 7.01 10.17 -24.67
C LEU A 287 8.33 10.54 -24.00
N ARG A 288 9.18 9.54 -23.67
CA ARG A 288 10.51 9.76 -23.06
C ARG A 288 11.40 10.64 -23.95
N LYS A 289 11.38 10.41 -25.26
CA LYS A 289 12.14 11.24 -26.20
C LYS A 289 11.69 12.70 -26.21
N ARG A 290 10.40 12.97 -26.04
CA ARG A 290 9.82 14.32 -26.03
C ARG A 290 10.19 15.10 -24.78
N TYR A 291 10.13 14.47 -23.61
CA TYR A 291 10.32 15.14 -22.33
C TYR A 291 11.78 15.07 -21.80
N GLY A 292 12.58 14.12 -22.23
CA GLY A 292 13.94 13.92 -21.71
C GLY A 292 13.97 13.26 -20.33
N ASP A 293 15.01 13.59 -19.54
CA ASP A 293 15.16 13.05 -18.18
C ASP A 293 14.09 13.66 -17.24
N TYR A 294 13.27 12.79 -16.66
CA TYR A 294 12.20 13.17 -15.73
C TYR A 294 12.71 14.03 -14.56
N ASN A 295 13.93 13.77 -14.06
CA ASN A 295 14.48 14.48 -12.91
C ASN A 295 14.85 15.94 -13.23
N GLU A 296 15.08 16.25 -14.53
CA GLU A 296 15.43 17.60 -15.01
C GLU A 296 14.20 18.44 -15.35
N LEU A 297 12.98 17.86 -15.31
CA LEU A 297 11.75 18.55 -15.66
C LEU A 297 11.27 19.47 -14.54
N SER A 298 10.61 20.56 -14.92
CA SER A 298 9.82 21.38 -14.00
C SER A 298 8.60 20.61 -13.48
N ASP A 299 8.00 21.03 -12.38
CA ASP A 299 6.81 20.37 -11.79
C ASP A 299 5.64 20.32 -12.78
N ASP A 300 5.42 21.39 -13.57
CA ASP A 300 4.40 21.42 -14.61
C ASP A 300 4.68 20.40 -15.73
N GLN A 301 5.94 20.28 -16.17
CA GLN A 301 6.34 19.31 -17.18
C GLN A 301 6.20 17.86 -16.63
N LYS A 302 6.57 17.63 -15.37
CA LYS A 302 6.36 16.34 -14.70
C LYS A 302 4.88 15.98 -14.64
N LYS A 303 4.02 16.95 -14.34
CA LYS A 303 2.56 16.76 -14.33
C LYS A 303 2.03 16.39 -15.71
N LEU A 304 2.43 17.11 -16.75
CA LEU A 304 2.03 16.80 -18.14
C LEU A 304 2.51 15.41 -18.56
N MET A 305 3.78 15.10 -18.34
CA MET A 305 4.35 13.81 -18.70
C MET A 305 3.64 12.66 -17.99
N ARG A 306 3.33 12.80 -16.69
CA ARG A 306 2.56 11.78 -15.92
C ARG A 306 1.16 11.62 -16.49
N GLY A 307 0.48 12.71 -16.86
CA GLY A 307 -0.84 12.65 -17.49
C GLY A 307 -0.81 11.85 -18.79
N GLU A 308 0.13 12.16 -19.71
CA GLU A 308 0.27 11.42 -20.96
C GLU A 308 0.68 9.96 -20.75
N TYR A 309 1.55 9.68 -19.77
CA TYR A 309 1.93 8.31 -19.40
C TYR A 309 0.71 7.50 -18.93
N ARG A 310 -0.12 8.06 -18.06
CA ARG A 310 -1.37 7.44 -17.60
C ARG A 310 -2.33 7.15 -18.75
N GLU A 311 -2.48 8.06 -19.71
CA GLU A 311 -3.35 7.82 -20.88
C GLU A 311 -2.81 6.71 -21.78
N ILE A 312 -1.48 6.61 -21.97
CA ILE A 312 -0.87 5.48 -22.68
C ILE A 312 -1.13 4.17 -21.92
N GLN A 313 -0.89 4.13 -20.62
CA GLN A 313 -1.18 2.94 -19.80
C GLN A 313 -2.65 2.55 -19.91
N LYS A 314 -3.56 3.45 -19.66
CA LYS A 314 -5.01 3.21 -19.72
C LYS A 314 -5.47 2.61 -21.07
N ARG A 315 -4.80 2.98 -22.16
CA ARG A 315 -5.15 2.53 -23.52
C ARG A 315 -4.55 1.17 -23.88
N TYR A 316 -3.34 0.88 -23.42
CA TYR A 316 -2.57 -0.24 -23.92
C TYR A 316 -2.24 -1.29 -22.86
N GLU A 317 -2.30 -0.95 -21.58
CA GLU A 317 -1.97 -1.86 -20.49
C GLU A 317 -3.15 -2.80 -20.21
N LYS A 318 -2.84 -4.10 -20.16
CA LYS A 318 -3.77 -5.11 -19.67
C LYS A 318 -3.54 -5.26 -18.18
N LEU A 319 -4.38 -4.62 -17.40
CA LEU A 319 -4.28 -4.66 -15.95
C LEU A 319 -4.43 -6.09 -15.40
N ALA A 320 -3.76 -6.35 -14.29
CA ALA A 320 -4.11 -7.47 -13.42
C ALA A 320 -5.55 -7.31 -12.91
N THR A 321 -6.11 -8.36 -12.35
CA THR A 321 -7.49 -8.41 -11.87
C THR A 321 -7.52 -8.63 -10.36
N VAL A 322 -8.68 -8.44 -9.73
CA VAL A 322 -8.90 -8.82 -8.33
C VAL A 322 -8.56 -10.30 -8.07
N LYS A 323 -8.73 -11.18 -9.07
CA LYS A 323 -8.34 -12.59 -8.93
C LYS A 323 -6.82 -12.76 -8.80
N ASP A 324 -6.06 -12.04 -9.65
CA ASP A 324 -4.60 -12.06 -9.56
C ASP A 324 -4.13 -11.55 -8.18
N ALA A 325 -4.74 -10.50 -7.63
CA ALA A 325 -4.42 -10.01 -6.28
C ALA A 325 -4.71 -11.06 -5.19
N VAL A 326 -5.85 -11.77 -5.28
CA VAL A 326 -6.20 -12.82 -4.31
C VAL A 326 -5.35 -14.07 -4.52
N ASP A 327 -4.80 -14.34 -5.72
CA ASP A 327 -3.81 -15.41 -5.93
C ASP A 327 -2.56 -15.17 -5.08
N HIS A 328 -2.10 -13.92 -4.95
CA HIS A 328 -1.00 -13.56 -4.05
C HIS A 328 -1.37 -13.75 -2.57
N ILE A 329 -2.60 -13.43 -2.17
CA ILE A 329 -3.10 -13.70 -0.81
C ILE A 329 -3.08 -15.21 -0.55
N ASP A 330 -3.62 -16.02 -1.47
CA ASP A 330 -3.63 -17.48 -1.36
C ASP A 330 -2.21 -18.05 -1.22
N HIS A 331 -1.26 -17.53 -2.02
CA HIS A 331 0.14 -17.95 -1.94
C HIS A 331 0.74 -17.67 -0.55
N VAL A 332 0.58 -16.46 -0.03
CA VAL A 332 1.06 -16.12 1.33
C VAL A 332 0.40 -17.02 2.36
N VAL A 333 -0.91 -17.23 2.28
CA VAL A 333 -1.64 -18.12 3.22
C VAL A 333 -1.11 -19.55 3.15
N GLN A 334 -0.81 -20.05 1.95
CA GLN A 334 -0.26 -21.37 1.75
C GLN A 334 1.15 -21.52 2.33
N VAL A 335 2.02 -20.52 2.16
CA VAL A 335 3.43 -20.58 2.58
C VAL A 335 3.59 -20.29 4.07
N ILE A 336 2.91 -19.26 4.59
CA ILE A 336 3.14 -18.77 5.96
C ILE A 336 1.89 -18.66 6.84
N GLY A 337 0.71 -18.83 6.29
CA GLY A 337 -0.55 -18.80 7.03
C GLY A 337 -1.29 -17.47 6.99
N ILE A 338 -2.55 -17.53 7.42
CA ILE A 338 -3.53 -16.45 7.33
C ILE A 338 -3.21 -15.22 8.21
N ASP A 339 -2.37 -15.37 9.22
CA ASP A 339 -2.07 -14.32 10.21
C ASP A 339 -1.03 -13.30 9.71
N PHE A 340 -0.52 -13.47 8.48
CA PHE A 340 0.64 -12.72 7.99
C PHE A 340 0.40 -11.97 6.67
N VAL A 341 -0.84 -11.86 6.22
CA VAL A 341 -1.21 -11.19 4.95
C VAL A 341 -2.30 -10.15 5.14
N GLY A 342 -2.24 -9.09 4.33
CA GLY A 342 -3.26 -8.04 4.24
C GLY A 342 -3.23 -7.34 2.89
N ILE A 343 -3.69 -6.09 2.82
CA ILE A 343 -3.87 -5.31 1.60
C ILE A 343 -3.19 -3.94 1.76
N GLY A 344 -2.37 -3.57 0.77
CA GLY A 344 -1.72 -2.27 0.66
C GLY A 344 -1.69 -1.83 -0.79
N THR A 345 -2.66 -1.00 -1.19
CA THR A 345 -3.03 -0.86 -2.60
C THR A 345 -2.02 -0.15 -3.47
N ASP A 346 -1.25 0.76 -2.91
CA ASP A 346 -0.40 1.69 -3.67
C ASP A 346 -1.24 2.61 -4.59
N PHE A 347 -2.47 2.93 -4.17
CA PHE A 347 -3.33 3.85 -4.91
C PHE A 347 -2.67 5.23 -5.03
N ASP A 348 -2.86 5.86 -6.18
CA ASP A 348 -2.24 7.11 -6.61
C ASP A 348 -0.71 7.05 -6.81
N GLY A 349 -0.03 6.00 -6.32
CA GLY A 349 1.37 5.67 -6.61
C GLY A 349 1.57 4.74 -7.84
N GLY A 350 0.48 4.14 -8.31
CA GLY A 350 0.48 3.24 -9.47
C GLY A 350 -0.45 2.05 -9.29
N GLY A 351 -0.96 1.85 -8.09
CA GLY A 351 -1.94 0.81 -7.77
C GLY A 351 -3.28 1.02 -8.48
N GLY A 352 -3.99 -0.08 -8.61
CA GLY A 352 -5.28 -0.15 -9.30
C GLY A 352 -5.31 -1.24 -10.36
N ILE A 353 -6.28 -2.12 -10.26
CA ILE A 353 -6.44 -3.33 -11.09
C ILE A 353 -7.87 -3.42 -11.61
N GLU A 354 -8.11 -4.30 -12.59
CA GLU A 354 -9.47 -4.54 -13.07
C GLU A 354 -10.35 -5.08 -11.95
N GLY A 355 -11.45 -4.37 -11.69
CA GLY A 355 -12.38 -4.65 -10.61
C GLY A 355 -12.00 -4.04 -9.25
N CYS A 356 -10.86 -3.32 -9.16
CA CYS A 356 -10.49 -2.50 -8.02
C CYS A 356 -9.55 -1.36 -8.46
N ARG A 357 -10.10 -0.38 -9.18
CA ARG A 357 -9.36 0.77 -9.71
C ARG A 357 -9.28 1.94 -8.73
N THR A 358 -10.20 2.00 -7.81
CA THR A 358 -10.27 3.02 -6.77
C THR A 358 -10.79 2.42 -5.47
N VAL A 359 -10.69 3.15 -4.37
CA VAL A 359 -11.22 2.73 -3.06
C VAL A 359 -12.72 2.42 -3.08
N ALA A 360 -13.49 2.93 -4.04
CA ALA A 360 -14.93 2.62 -4.17
C ALA A 360 -15.21 1.15 -4.52
N GLU A 361 -14.20 0.43 -5.01
CA GLU A 361 -14.33 -0.95 -5.49
C GLU A 361 -13.70 -2.00 -4.54
N MET A 362 -13.15 -1.58 -3.38
CA MET A 362 -12.42 -2.43 -2.43
C MET A 362 -13.20 -3.67 -1.98
N ARG A 363 -14.52 -3.58 -1.87
CA ARG A 363 -15.39 -4.71 -1.54
C ARG A 363 -15.27 -5.90 -2.51
N ASN A 364 -14.83 -5.68 -3.75
CA ASN A 364 -14.67 -6.74 -4.74
C ASN A 364 -13.59 -7.75 -4.33
N ILE A 365 -12.58 -7.31 -3.57
CA ILE A 365 -11.59 -8.21 -2.95
C ILE A 365 -12.29 -9.14 -1.94
N THR A 366 -13.20 -8.63 -1.11
CA THR A 366 -13.98 -9.46 -0.17
C THR A 366 -14.86 -10.47 -0.89
N ILE A 367 -15.48 -10.08 -2.03
CA ILE A 367 -16.30 -10.99 -2.84
C ILE A 367 -15.44 -12.16 -3.35
N GLU A 368 -14.23 -11.87 -3.85
CA GLU A 368 -13.33 -12.90 -4.36
C GLU A 368 -12.78 -13.79 -3.23
N LEU A 369 -12.39 -13.22 -2.08
CA LEU A 369 -11.99 -13.99 -0.90
C LEU A 369 -13.09 -14.97 -0.47
N LEU A 370 -14.34 -14.48 -0.39
CA LEU A 370 -15.47 -15.32 -0.01
C LEU A 370 -15.75 -16.40 -1.06
N ARG A 371 -15.57 -16.11 -2.37
CA ARG A 371 -15.70 -17.07 -3.47
C ARG A 371 -14.68 -18.20 -3.35
N ARG A 372 -13.47 -17.91 -2.85
CA ARG A 372 -12.41 -18.89 -2.57
C ARG A 372 -12.59 -19.66 -1.26
N GLY A 373 -13.66 -19.36 -0.50
CA GLY A 373 -13.99 -20.09 0.73
C GLY A 373 -13.40 -19.53 2.01
N TYR A 374 -12.79 -18.34 1.98
CA TYR A 374 -12.34 -17.67 3.20
C TYR A 374 -13.52 -17.41 4.14
N SER A 375 -13.35 -17.73 5.41
CA SER A 375 -14.34 -17.45 6.43
C SER A 375 -14.38 -15.95 6.77
N ARG A 376 -15.45 -15.53 7.49
CA ARG A 376 -15.51 -14.16 8.04
C ARG A 376 -14.30 -13.85 8.93
N ALA A 377 -13.83 -14.82 9.70
CA ALA A 377 -12.67 -14.65 10.59
C ALA A 377 -11.37 -14.45 9.80
N ASP A 378 -11.19 -15.19 8.69
CA ASP A 378 -10.04 -15.02 7.80
C ASP A 378 -10.06 -13.66 7.12
N ILE A 379 -11.22 -13.26 6.60
CA ILE A 379 -11.43 -11.96 5.97
C ILE A 379 -11.15 -10.81 6.94
N GLN A 380 -11.55 -10.95 8.22
CA GLN A 380 -11.22 -9.97 9.26
C GLN A 380 -9.71 -9.86 9.52
N LYS A 381 -8.98 -10.96 9.46
CA LYS A 381 -7.51 -10.97 9.60
C LYS A 381 -6.86 -10.26 8.43
N ILE A 382 -7.23 -10.62 7.19
CA ILE A 382 -6.67 -10.06 5.95
C ILE A 382 -6.90 -8.54 5.90
N TRP A 383 -8.13 -8.08 6.15
CA TRP A 383 -8.46 -6.66 5.99
C TRP A 383 -7.81 -5.74 7.03
N GLY A 384 -7.80 -6.10 8.30
CA GLY A 384 -7.27 -5.17 9.30
C GLY A 384 -6.62 -5.86 10.50
N GLY A 385 -7.08 -7.08 10.84
CA GLY A 385 -6.64 -7.77 12.05
C GLY A 385 -5.13 -7.96 12.13
N ASN A 386 -4.50 -8.32 11.01
CA ASN A 386 -3.08 -8.63 10.96
C ASN A 386 -2.20 -7.39 11.08
N VAL A 387 -2.51 -6.32 10.35
CA VAL A 387 -1.73 -5.07 10.45
C VAL A 387 -1.93 -4.39 11.80
N MET A 388 -3.15 -4.37 12.34
CA MET A 388 -3.41 -3.82 13.66
C MET A 388 -2.73 -4.61 14.78
N ARG A 389 -2.52 -5.92 14.62
CA ARG A 389 -1.69 -6.75 15.50
C ARG A 389 -0.23 -6.29 15.49
N VAL A 390 0.33 -6.01 14.32
CA VAL A 390 1.72 -5.55 14.19
C VAL A 390 1.87 -4.16 14.81
N LEU A 391 0.98 -3.22 14.49
CA LEU A 391 0.99 -1.88 15.09
C LEU A 391 0.89 -1.95 16.62
N ARG A 392 -0.04 -2.74 17.15
CA ARG A 392 -0.22 -2.91 18.61
C ARG A 392 1.03 -3.45 19.30
N LYS A 393 1.67 -4.47 18.73
CA LYS A 393 2.92 -5.01 19.29
C LYS A 393 4.04 -3.97 19.31
N THR A 394 4.13 -3.13 18.28
CA THR A 394 5.10 -2.04 18.22
C THR A 394 4.80 -0.97 19.29
N GLU A 395 3.52 -0.60 19.48
CA GLU A 395 3.08 0.30 20.55
C GLU A 395 3.37 -0.28 21.95
N GLU A 396 3.13 -1.56 22.17
CA GLU A 396 3.35 -2.25 23.44
C GLU A 396 4.84 -2.27 23.80
N TYR A 397 5.68 -2.55 22.83
CA TYR A 397 7.14 -2.53 23.02
C TYR A 397 7.63 -1.14 23.45
N ALA A 398 7.21 -0.08 22.75
CA ALA A 398 7.59 1.30 23.11
C ALA A 398 7.10 1.72 24.51
N ARG A 399 5.97 1.17 24.96
CA ARG A 399 5.46 1.38 26.32
C ARG A 399 6.10 0.50 27.39
N GLY A 400 7.08 -0.34 27.02
CA GLY A 400 7.73 -1.29 27.94
C GLY A 400 6.81 -2.43 28.41
N LYS A 401 5.84 -2.81 27.59
CA LYS A 401 4.84 -3.88 27.91
C LYS A 401 5.00 -5.13 27.03
N ALA A 402 6.03 -5.17 26.18
CA ALA A 402 6.33 -6.31 25.32
C ALA A 402 7.30 -7.28 25.97
#